data_a3597664884511651ede4bd4f25b91fe
#
_entry.id   a3597664884511651ede4bd4f25b91fe
#
_cell.length_a   1.000
_cell.length_b   1.000
_cell.length_c   1.000
_cell.angle_alpha   90.00
_cell.angle_beta   90.00
_cell.angle_gamma   90.00
#
_symmetry.space_group_name_H-M   'P 1'
#
loop_
_entity.id
_entity.type
_entity.pdbx_description
1 polymer ?
#
loop_
_entity_poly.entity_id
_entity_poly.type
_entity_poly.pdbx_seq_one_letter_code
_entity_poly.pdbx_strand_id
1 'polypeptide(L)'
;MSQNRIQFQKGMSLPTFFERYGTEEQCVQALVQARWGGGFTCSRCGGQRAWTWQRQAHAYRVCESCDHQCSVTAGTVMHHTKLPLRRWFLAMFLLSQAKNGISALELKRHLGVSYPTAWLVKHKLMLAMQEAEADRQLTGRVEMDDAYLGGERSGGKPGRGSENKVPFVVAVQTMGPNHKPHRVCLAQIPHRLAEVSSFCSHHLQRPLTVWSDGLACFAAAQAAGIHQPVVTGGGSASAKDPRFQGVNTYLGNLKSAIKGTYLPNSDAP
;
A
#
# COMPACT_ATOMS: atom_id res chain seq x y z
N MET A 1 5.51 21.77 22.85
CA MET A 1 5.91 21.44 21.47
C MET A 1 4.65 21.44 20.61
N SER A 2 4.58 22.24 19.56
CA SER A 2 3.42 22.22 18.66
C SER A 2 3.43 20.90 17.87
N GLN A 3 2.39 20.09 18.03
CA GLN A 3 2.24 18.85 17.27
C GLN A 3 2.09 19.19 15.78
N ASN A 4 2.92 18.58 14.95
CA ASN A 4 2.82 18.72 13.51
C ASN A 4 1.48 18.11 13.04
N ARG A 5 0.54 18.93 12.57
CA ARG A 5 -0.78 18.51 12.09
C ARG A 5 -0.73 17.44 10.98
N ILE A 6 0.38 17.35 10.26
CA ILE A 6 0.60 16.35 9.19
C ILE A 6 0.80 14.94 9.76
N GLN A 7 1.33 14.83 10.97
CA GLN A 7 1.58 13.54 11.64
C GLN A 7 0.35 13.03 12.42
N PHE A 8 -0.71 13.83 12.51
CA PHE A 8 -1.92 13.45 13.22
C PHE A 8 -2.84 12.63 12.32
N GLN A 9 -2.48 11.39 12.06
CA GLN A 9 -3.41 10.40 11.53
C GLN A 9 -4.29 9.91 12.68
N LYS A 10 -5.59 9.79 12.44
CA LYS A 10 -6.51 9.12 13.37
C LYS A 10 -6.19 7.63 13.38
N GLY A 11 -5.11 7.28 14.09
CA GLY A 11 -4.71 5.90 14.31
C GLY A 11 -5.42 5.34 15.53
N MET A 12 -5.54 4.03 15.57
CA MET A 12 -5.99 3.30 16.75
C MET A 12 -4.79 3.14 17.70
N SER A 13 -4.98 3.40 19.00
CA SER A 13 -3.96 3.09 20.02
C SER A 13 -3.86 1.58 20.23
N LEU A 14 -2.71 1.11 20.70
CA LEU A 14 -2.53 -0.31 21.04
C LEU A 14 -3.52 -0.81 22.12
N PRO A 15 -3.80 -0.06 23.21
CA PRO A 15 -4.86 -0.44 24.14
C PRO A 15 -6.23 -0.58 23.47
N THR A 16 -6.64 0.40 22.67
CA THR A 16 -7.92 0.34 21.92
C THR A 16 -7.95 -0.83 20.94
N PHE A 17 -6.82 -1.18 20.35
CA PHE A 17 -6.72 -2.38 19.50
C PHE A 17 -7.04 -3.64 20.32
N PHE A 18 -6.44 -3.83 21.48
CA PHE A 18 -6.71 -5.00 22.32
C PHE A 18 -8.12 -5.02 22.91
N GLU A 19 -8.72 -3.87 23.20
CA GLU A 19 -10.12 -3.78 23.59
C GLU A 19 -11.07 -4.30 22.49
N ARG A 20 -10.77 -4.01 21.22
CA ARG A 20 -11.63 -4.34 20.08
C ARG A 20 -11.32 -5.69 19.42
N TYR A 21 -10.06 -6.11 19.44
CA TYR A 21 -9.54 -7.27 18.68
C TYR A 21 -8.62 -8.16 19.52
N GLY A 22 -8.71 -8.08 20.83
CA GLY A 22 -7.87 -8.83 21.77
C GLY A 22 -8.22 -10.32 21.85
N THR A 23 -9.46 -10.71 21.51
CA THR A 23 -9.90 -12.09 21.52
C THR A 23 -10.18 -12.61 20.11
N GLU A 24 -10.16 -13.93 19.94
CA GLU A 24 -10.46 -14.56 18.64
C GLU A 24 -11.90 -14.30 18.22
N GLU A 25 -12.86 -14.31 19.17
CA GLU A 25 -14.28 -14.07 18.97
C GLU A 25 -14.53 -12.64 18.44
N GLN A 26 -13.86 -11.66 19.01
CA GLN A 26 -13.94 -10.26 18.54
C GLN A 26 -13.43 -10.14 17.10
N CYS A 27 -12.33 -10.81 16.76
CA CYS A 27 -11.80 -10.83 15.40
C CYS A 27 -12.75 -11.54 14.41
N VAL A 28 -13.35 -12.66 14.82
CA VAL A 28 -14.39 -13.35 14.02
C VAL A 28 -15.57 -12.43 13.75
N GLN A 29 -16.11 -11.78 14.80
CA GLN A 29 -17.24 -10.86 14.67
C GLN A 29 -16.92 -9.70 13.74
N ALA A 30 -15.74 -9.09 13.89
CA ALA A 30 -15.29 -8.01 13.03
C ALA A 30 -15.18 -8.45 11.55
N LEU A 31 -14.66 -9.65 11.31
CA LEU A 31 -14.54 -10.20 9.95
C LEU A 31 -15.91 -10.54 9.35
N VAL A 32 -16.83 -11.09 10.15
CA VAL A 32 -18.22 -11.35 9.75
C VAL A 32 -18.91 -10.04 9.37
N GLN A 33 -18.76 -9.00 10.20
CA GLN A 33 -19.34 -7.68 9.91
C GLN A 33 -18.74 -7.04 8.66
N ALA A 34 -17.42 -7.14 8.46
CA ALA A 34 -16.77 -6.61 7.26
C ALA A 34 -17.22 -7.32 5.98
N ARG A 35 -17.47 -8.64 6.04
CA ARG A 35 -17.86 -9.44 4.87
C ARG A 35 -19.36 -9.40 4.56
N TRP A 36 -20.19 -9.40 5.59
CA TRP A 36 -21.63 -9.60 5.48
C TRP A 36 -22.44 -8.57 6.27
N GLY A 37 -21.86 -7.41 6.59
CA GLY A 37 -22.56 -6.32 7.26
C GLY A 37 -23.74 -5.76 6.45
N GLY A 38 -23.70 -5.91 5.12
CA GLY A 38 -24.81 -5.58 4.21
C GLY A 38 -25.77 -6.73 3.92
N GLY A 39 -25.59 -7.91 4.56
CA GLY A 39 -26.36 -9.12 4.34
C GLY A 39 -25.54 -10.29 3.78
N PHE A 40 -25.91 -11.49 4.18
CA PHE A 40 -25.27 -12.70 3.67
C PHE A 40 -25.81 -13.04 2.27
N THR A 41 -24.89 -13.41 1.37
CA THR A 41 -25.25 -14.01 0.08
C THR A 41 -24.41 -15.28 -0.11
N CYS A 42 -25.10 -16.40 -0.29
CA CYS A 42 -24.45 -17.69 -0.51
C CYS A 42 -23.73 -17.71 -1.86
N SER A 43 -22.45 -18.03 -1.87
CA SER A 43 -21.66 -18.15 -3.10
C SER A 43 -22.06 -19.31 -4.02
N ARG A 44 -22.85 -20.27 -3.51
CA ARG A 44 -23.28 -21.45 -4.25
C ARG A 44 -24.67 -21.31 -4.88
N CYS A 45 -25.64 -20.75 -4.13
CA CYS A 45 -27.04 -20.69 -4.58
C CYS A 45 -27.68 -19.29 -4.55
N GLY A 46 -26.95 -18.26 -4.11
CA GLY A 46 -27.49 -16.91 -3.98
C GLY A 46 -28.44 -16.70 -2.78
N GLY A 47 -28.71 -17.71 -1.97
CA GLY A 47 -29.58 -17.61 -0.79
C GLY A 47 -29.07 -16.57 0.20
N GLN A 48 -29.99 -15.80 0.80
CA GLN A 48 -29.63 -14.66 1.64
C GLN A 48 -29.75 -14.98 3.15
N ARG A 49 -30.25 -16.14 3.53
CA ARG A 49 -30.38 -16.55 4.93
C ARG A 49 -29.31 -17.55 5.29
N ALA A 50 -28.69 -17.36 6.46
CA ALA A 50 -27.68 -18.24 6.98
C ALA A 50 -27.64 -18.18 8.50
N TRP A 51 -27.32 -19.31 9.12
CA TRP A 51 -27.00 -19.39 10.53
C TRP A 51 -25.48 -19.53 10.74
N THR A 52 -25.01 -19.22 11.95
CA THR A 52 -23.59 -19.30 12.26
C THR A 52 -23.30 -20.64 12.94
N TRP A 53 -22.30 -21.34 12.45
CA TRP A 53 -21.80 -22.55 13.06
C TRP A 53 -20.32 -22.41 13.36
N GLN A 54 -19.90 -22.92 14.51
CA GLN A 54 -18.50 -22.84 14.93
C GLN A 54 -17.97 -24.26 15.16
N ARG A 55 -16.82 -24.56 14.57
CA ARG A 55 -16.10 -25.80 14.79
C ARG A 55 -14.67 -25.47 15.22
N GLN A 56 -14.33 -25.80 16.48
CA GLN A 56 -13.06 -25.40 17.08
C GLN A 56 -12.83 -23.88 16.95
N ALA A 57 -11.70 -23.45 16.40
CA ALA A 57 -11.37 -22.04 16.16
C ALA A 57 -11.94 -21.47 14.83
N HIS A 58 -12.75 -22.24 14.08
CA HIS A 58 -13.25 -21.84 12.77
C HIS A 58 -14.74 -21.52 12.83
N ALA A 59 -15.09 -20.32 12.38
CA ALA A 59 -16.49 -19.90 12.23
C ALA A 59 -16.94 -20.06 10.77
N TYR A 60 -18.20 -20.49 10.62
CA TYR A 60 -18.84 -20.74 9.32
C TYR A 60 -20.21 -20.06 9.28
N ARG A 61 -20.60 -19.58 8.11
CA ARG A 61 -21.99 -19.27 7.77
C ARG A 61 -22.54 -20.42 6.94
N VAL A 62 -23.61 -21.04 7.42
CA VAL A 62 -24.28 -22.17 6.75
C VAL A 62 -25.53 -21.65 6.07
N CYS A 63 -25.63 -21.81 4.77
CA CYS A 63 -26.78 -21.35 4.00
C CYS A 63 -28.01 -22.19 4.33
N GLU A 64 -29.13 -21.55 4.67
CA GLU A 64 -30.39 -22.27 4.96
C GLU A 64 -31.00 -22.96 3.73
N SER A 65 -30.66 -22.51 2.52
CA SER A 65 -31.28 -23.02 1.29
C SER A 65 -30.54 -24.22 0.69
N CYS A 66 -29.21 -24.39 0.94
CA CYS A 66 -28.43 -25.43 0.28
C CYS A 66 -27.32 -26.04 1.17
N ASP A 67 -27.34 -25.74 2.46
CA ASP A 67 -26.40 -26.23 3.49
C ASP A 67 -24.91 -25.98 3.15
N HIS A 68 -24.65 -25.08 2.19
CA HIS A 68 -23.29 -24.70 1.86
C HIS A 68 -22.62 -23.97 3.04
N GLN A 69 -21.46 -24.49 3.48
CA GLN A 69 -20.68 -23.94 4.58
C GLN A 69 -19.66 -22.92 4.06
N CYS A 70 -19.91 -21.64 4.27
CA CYS A 70 -18.98 -20.56 3.95
C CYS A 70 -18.08 -20.27 5.17
N SER A 71 -16.81 -20.66 5.10
CA SER A 71 -15.85 -20.24 6.13
C SER A 71 -15.72 -18.73 6.17
N VAL A 72 -15.60 -18.15 7.35
CA VAL A 72 -15.41 -16.71 7.55
C VAL A 72 -14.14 -16.20 6.86
N THR A 73 -13.13 -17.04 6.70
CA THR A 73 -11.85 -16.69 6.05
C THR A 73 -11.81 -17.04 4.56
N ALA A 74 -12.75 -17.84 4.04
CA ALA A 74 -12.73 -18.26 2.63
C ALA A 74 -12.82 -17.07 1.68
N GLY A 75 -11.97 -17.03 0.65
CA GLY A 75 -11.93 -15.93 -0.32
C GLY A 75 -11.34 -14.62 0.22
N THR A 76 -10.74 -14.63 1.41
CA THR A 76 -10.01 -13.48 1.98
C THR A 76 -8.50 -13.75 1.96
N VAL A 77 -7.71 -12.73 2.30
CA VAL A 77 -6.25 -12.87 2.49
C VAL A 77 -5.89 -13.96 3.51
N MET A 78 -6.83 -14.29 4.41
CA MET A 78 -6.72 -15.32 5.44
C MET A 78 -7.22 -16.70 4.99
N HIS A 79 -7.50 -16.90 3.70
CA HIS A 79 -7.97 -18.19 3.19
C HIS A 79 -7.02 -19.34 3.57
N HIS A 80 -7.57 -20.45 4.01
CA HIS A 80 -6.84 -21.65 4.49
C HIS A 80 -5.83 -21.37 5.62
N THR A 81 -5.97 -20.29 6.36
CA THR A 81 -5.08 -20.02 7.49
C THR A 81 -5.24 -21.02 8.62
N LYS A 82 -4.11 -21.45 9.21
CA LYS A 82 -4.04 -22.14 10.49
C LYS A 82 -3.69 -21.18 11.64
N LEU A 83 -3.34 -19.93 11.29
CA LEU A 83 -2.99 -18.90 12.25
C LEU A 83 -4.26 -18.30 12.83
N PRO A 84 -4.37 -18.11 14.17
CA PRO A 84 -5.50 -17.43 14.79
C PRO A 84 -5.73 -16.03 14.20
N LEU A 85 -6.98 -15.62 14.05
CA LEU A 85 -7.34 -14.32 13.44
C LEU A 85 -6.77 -13.15 14.22
N ARG A 86 -6.71 -13.23 15.56
CA ARG A 86 -6.10 -12.18 16.38
C ARG A 86 -4.67 -11.86 15.97
N ARG A 87 -3.88 -12.83 15.47
CA ARG A 87 -2.51 -12.59 14.97
C ARG A 87 -2.52 -11.91 13.60
N TRP A 88 -3.50 -12.23 12.76
CA TRP A 88 -3.71 -11.52 11.50
C TRP A 88 -4.11 -10.06 11.72
N PHE A 89 -5.05 -9.80 12.64
CA PHE A 89 -5.47 -8.46 13.00
C PHE A 89 -4.33 -7.65 13.62
N LEU A 90 -3.51 -8.27 14.49
CA LEU A 90 -2.32 -7.63 15.03
C LEU A 90 -1.30 -7.31 13.93
N ALA A 91 -1.08 -8.21 12.97
CA ALA A 91 -0.22 -7.94 11.82
C ALA A 91 -0.72 -6.75 10.98
N MET A 92 -2.03 -6.69 10.69
CA MET A 92 -2.65 -5.56 9.99
C MET A 92 -2.46 -4.26 10.76
N PHE A 93 -2.70 -4.27 12.07
CA PHE A 93 -2.48 -3.12 12.94
C PHE A 93 -1.03 -2.63 12.88
N LEU A 94 -0.05 -3.50 13.11
CA LEU A 94 1.37 -3.14 13.12
C LEU A 94 1.85 -2.62 11.76
N LEU A 95 1.45 -3.25 10.65
CA LEU A 95 1.78 -2.80 9.30
C LEU A 95 1.19 -1.42 8.98
N SER A 96 -0.03 -1.15 9.45
CA SER A 96 -0.70 0.14 9.19
C SER A 96 -0.17 1.29 10.04
N GLN A 97 0.45 1.01 11.20
CA GLN A 97 0.99 2.05 12.10
C GLN A 97 2.44 2.43 11.78
N ALA A 98 3.18 1.55 11.14
CA ALA A 98 4.61 1.75 10.92
C ALA A 98 4.87 2.67 9.71
N LYS A 99 5.32 3.90 9.94
CA LYS A 99 5.66 4.87 8.88
C LYS A 99 6.71 4.33 7.89
N ASN A 100 7.70 3.62 8.40
CA ASN A 100 8.82 3.07 7.60
C ASN A 100 8.62 1.57 7.27
N GLY A 101 7.40 1.05 7.48
CA GLY A 101 7.13 -0.37 7.37
C GLY A 101 7.64 -1.15 8.59
N ILE A 102 7.41 -2.45 8.60
CA ILE A 102 7.88 -3.38 9.62
C ILE A 102 8.60 -4.55 8.95
N SER A 103 9.77 -4.95 9.44
CA SER A 103 10.48 -6.09 8.89
C SER A 103 9.77 -7.41 9.23
N ALA A 104 9.95 -8.46 8.40
CA ALA A 104 9.40 -9.77 8.72
C ALA A 104 10.00 -10.37 10.00
N LEU A 105 11.24 -10.00 10.33
CA LEU A 105 11.90 -10.42 11.56
C LEU A 105 11.28 -9.77 12.81
N GLU A 106 10.96 -8.49 12.72
CA GLU A 106 10.26 -7.75 13.77
C GLU A 106 8.82 -8.25 13.93
N LEU A 107 8.11 -8.43 12.81
CA LEU A 107 6.76 -8.99 12.81
C LEU A 107 6.71 -10.40 13.44
N LYS A 108 7.72 -11.26 13.16
CA LYS A 108 7.89 -12.55 13.82
C LYS A 108 7.88 -12.42 15.35
N ARG A 109 8.64 -11.44 15.87
CA ARG A 109 8.76 -11.21 17.33
C ARG A 109 7.43 -10.76 17.94
N HIS A 110 6.75 -9.84 17.29
CA HIS A 110 5.45 -9.33 17.75
C HIS A 110 4.34 -10.38 17.69
N LEU A 111 4.31 -11.19 16.63
CA LEU A 111 3.27 -12.22 16.46
C LEU A 111 3.57 -13.53 17.21
N GLY A 112 4.80 -13.74 17.66
CA GLY A 112 5.21 -15.01 18.27
C GLY A 112 5.07 -16.20 17.32
N VAL A 113 5.52 -16.06 16.06
CA VAL A 113 5.44 -17.08 15.00
C VAL A 113 6.82 -17.37 14.41
N SER A 114 6.91 -18.39 13.54
CA SER A 114 8.15 -18.63 12.78
C SER A 114 8.40 -17.53 11.75
N TYR A 115 9.67 -17.33 11.33
CA TYR A 115 10.01 -16.34 10.30
C TYR A 115 9.27 -16.58 8.98
N PRO A 116 9.19 -17.81 8.42
CA PRO A 116 8.42 -18.04 7.20
C PRO A 116 6.94 -17.66 7.33
N THR A 117 6.33 -17.89 8.49
CA THR A 117 4.94 -17.50 8.76
C THR A 117 4.79 -15.98 8.78
N ALA A 118 5.67 -15.26 9.47
CA ALA A 118 5.64 -13.79 9.52
C ALA A 118 5.88 -13.19 8.13
N TRP A 119 6.82 -13.74 7.37
CA TRP A 119 7.11 -13.34 5.99
C TRP A 119 5.88 -13.53 5.09
N LEU A 120 5.25 -14.70 5.13
CA LEU A 120 4.05 -15.00 4.35
C LEU A 120 2.88 -14.08 4.70
N VAL A 121 2.61 -13.86 6.00
CA VAL A 121 1.56 -12.96 6.48
C VAL A 121 1.80 -11.54 5.96
N LYS A 122 3.03 -11.02 6.11
CA LYS A 122 3.40 -9.70 5.62
C LYS A 122 3.12 -9.56 4.13
N HIS A 123 3.61 -10.49 3.30
CA HIS A 123 3.48 -10.40 1.85
C HIS A 123 2.05 -10.56 1.37
N LYS A 124 1.26 -11.42 2.00
CA LYS A 124 -0.18 -11.55 1.72
C LYS A 124 -0.94 -10.26 2.03
N LEU A 125 -0.63 -9.58 3.14
CA LEU A 125 -1.25 -8.29 3.48
C LEU A 125 -0.82 -7.19 2.51
N MET A 126 0.46 -7.14 2.14
CA MET A 126 0.96 -6.18 1.15
C MET A 126 0.30 -6.38 -0.22
N LEU A 127 0.15 -7.64 -0.66
CA LEU A 127 -0.55 -7.96 -1.92
C LEU A 127 -2.02 -7.51 -1.86
N ALA A 128 -2.73 -7.81 -0.77
CA ALA A 128 -4.12 -7.37 -0.61
C ALA A 128 -4.26 -5.83 -0.60
N MET A 129 -3.29 -5.11 -0.02
CA MET A 129 -3.26 -3.65 -0.08
C MET A 129 -3.02 -3.15 -1.51
N GLN A 130 -2.12 -3.78 -2.25
CA GLN A 130 -1.85 -3.47 -3.65
C GLN A 130 -3.09 -3.70 -4.53
N GLU A 131 -3.76 -4.85 -4.38
CA GLU A 131 -4.98 -5.19 -5.11
C GLU A 131 -6.12 -4.20 -4.81
N ALA A 132 -6.27 -3.79 -3.54
CA ALA A 132 -7.29 -2.81 -3.14
C ALA A 132 -7.08 -1.41 -3.73
N GLU A 133 -5.85 -1.06 -4.12
CA GLU A 133 -5.51 0.23 -4.73
C GLU A 133 -5.37 0.15 -6.27
N ALA A 134 -5.33 -1.07 -6.86
CA ALA A 134 -5.02 -1.28 -8.29
C ALA A 134 -5.98 -0.55 -9.23
N ASP A 135 -7.27 -0.52 -8.92
CA ASP A 135 -8.32 0.09 -9.75
C ASP A 135 -8.55 1.57 -9.43
N ARG A 136 -7.81 2.13 -8.46
CA ARG A 136 -8.00 3.52 -8.04
C ARG A 136 -7.20 4.46 -8.92
N GLN A 137 -7.91 5.41 -9.54
CA GLN A 137 -7.31 6.44 -10.36
C GLN A 137 -7.10 7.74 -9.58
N LEU A 138 -6.04 8.47 -9.95
CA LEU A 138 -5.71 9.77 -9.39
C LEU A 138 -6.43 10.87 -10.17
N THR A 139 -6.94 11.88 -9.46
CA THR A 139 -7.67 13.02 -10.01
C THR A 139 -7.16 14.33 -9.42
N GLY A 140 -7.60 15.47 -9.98
CA GLY A 140 -7.25 16.80 -9.47
C GLY A 140 -5.79 17.16 -9.69
N ARG A 141 -5.06 17.54 -8.64
CA ARG A 141 -3.64 17.87 -8.72
C ARG A 141 -2.77 16.64 -8.48
N VAL A 142 -1.94 16.32 -9.46
CA VAL A 142 -0.99 15.19 -9.40
C VAL A 142 0.42 15.68 -9.68
N GLU A 143 1.36 15.25 -8.87
CA GLU A 143 2.80 15.46 -9.06
C GLU A 143 3.41 14.16 -9.55
N MET A 144 4.13 14.20 -10.67
CA MET A 144 4.81 13.04 -11.26
C MET A 144 6.31 13.24 -11.29
N ASP A 145 7.05 12.21 -10.96
CA ASP A 145 8.51 12.20 -10.97
C ASP A 145 9.03 10.81 -11.35
N ASP A 146 10.29 10.77 -11.84
CA ASP A 146 11.02 9.55 -12.05
C ASP A 146 11.96 9.27 -10.88
N ALA A 147 12.19 8.00 -10.60
CA ALA A 147 13.19 7.63 -9.62
C ALA A 147 13.79 6.25 -9.95
N TYR A 148 14.82 5.90 -9.21
CA TYR A 148 15.53 4.64 -9.36
C TYR A 148 15.62 3.93 -8.01
N LEU A 149 15.33 2.63 -8.01
CA LEU A 149 15.61 1.71 -6.91
C LEU A 149 16.90 0.94 -7.22
N GLY A 150 17.69 0.70 -6.20
CA GLY A 150 18.92 -0.07 -6.29
C GLY A 150 20.07 0.63 -5.60
N GLY A 151 21.02 -0.18 -5.09
CA GLY A 151 22.22 0.29 -4.42
C GLY A 151 23.34 0.62 -5.41
N GLU A 152 24.37 1.28 -4.91
CA GLU A 152 25.64 1.41 -5.60
C GLU A 152 26.29 0.04 -5.72
N ARG A 153 26.27 -0.54 -6.91
CA ARG A 153 27.23 -1.59 -7.26
C ARG A 153 28.44 -0.89 -7.86
N SER A 154 29.60 -1.12 -7.29
CA SER A 154 30.87 -0.66 -7.84
C SER A 154 31.07 -1.24 -9.25
N GLY A 155 31.34 -0.36 -10.22
CA GLY A 155 31.56 -0.74 -11.62
C GLY A 155 30.30 -0.74 -12.46
N GLY A 156 30.13 0.26 -13.28
CA GLY A 156 29.04 0.48 -14.23
C GLY A 156 29.00 1.92 -14.68
N LYS A 157 28.28 2.22 -15.75
CA LYS A 157 28.12 3.61 -16.20
C LYS A 157 27.33 4.40 -15.16
N PRO A 158 27.84 5.52 -14.63
CA PRO A 158 27.08 6.38 -13.71
C PRO A 158 25.91 7.08 -14.43
N GLY A 159 24.83 7.34 -13.73
CA GLY A 159 23.71 8.14 -14.22
C GLY A 159 22.46 7.38 -14.66
N ARG A 160 21.65 8.02 -15.51
CA ARG A 160 20.39 7.52 -16.07
C ARG A 160 20.61 6.41 -17.08
N GLY A 161 21.02 5.32 -16.90
CA GLY A 161 21.35 4.23 -17.84
C GLY A 161 22.21 3.17 -17.18
N SER A 162 22.38 3.27 -15.88
CA SER A 162 23.05 2.26 -15.07
C SER A 162 22.21 0.97 -15.07
N GLU A 163 22.78 -0.14 -15.53
CA GLU A 163 22.14 -1.47 -15.52
C GLU A 163 21.82 -1.97 -14.11
N ASN A 164 22.39 -1.34 -13.09
CA ASN A 164 22.24 -1.70 -11.68
C ASN A 164 21.07 -0.96 -10.99
N LYS A 165 20.33 -0.13 -11.71
CA LYS A 165 19.23 0.68 -11.17
C LYS A 165 17.93 0.31 -11.86
N VAL A 166 16.91 0.04 -11.05
CA VAL A 166 15.57 -0.25 -11.53
C VAL A 166 14.79 1.06 -11.63
N PRO A 167 14.43 1.50 -12.86
CA PRO A 167 13.65 2.71 -13.04
C PRO A 167 12.20 2.48 -12.59
N PHE A 168 11.60 3.52 -12.01
CA PHE A 168 10.17 3.54 -11.73
C PHE A 168 9.62 4.97 -11.86
N VAL A 169 8.32 5.05 -12.13
CA VAL A 169 7.55 6.28 -12.15
C VAL A 169 6.66 6.34 -10.94
N VAL A 170 6.55 7.50 -10.34
CA VAL A 170 5.65 7.77 -9.24
C VAL A 170 4.73 8.93 -9.59
N ALA A 171 3.44 8.78 -9.29
CA ALA A 171 2.43 9.83 -9.38
C ALA A 171 1.78 9.99 -8.01
N VAL A 172 1.78 11.20 -7.48
CA VAL A 172 1.23 11.52 -6.16
C VAL A 172 0.10 12.52 -6.32
N GLN A 173 -1.11 12.12 -5.98
CA GLN A 173 -2.24 13.02 -5.84
C GLN A 173 -2.05 13.84 -4.57
N THR A 174 -2.15 15.15 -4.70
CA THR A 174 -2.02 16.09 -3.58
C THR A 174 -3.32 16.84 -3.33
N MET A 175 -3.60 17.17 -2.08
CA MET A 175 -4.82 17.86 -1.66
C MET A 175 -4.54 19.05 -0.74
N GLY A 176 -5.48 19.99 -0.78
CA GLY A 176 -5.44 21.20 0.06
C GLY A 176 -4.39 22.22 -0.34
N PRO A 177 -4.35 23.38 0.33
CA PRO A 177 -3.49 24.51 -0.03
C PRO A 177 -2.00 24.20 0.14
N ASN A 178 -1.65 23.24 0.97
CA ASN A 178 -0.26 22.83 1.25
C ASN A 178 0.16 21.59 0.43
N HIS A 179 -0.56 21.21 -0.60
CA HIS A 179 -0.26 20.08 -1.49
C HIS A 179 0.14 18.80 -0.74
N LYS A 180 -0.65 18.41 0.28
CA LYS A 180 -0.37 17.21 1.06
C LYS A 180 -0.57 15.96 0.24
N PRO A 181 0.36 14.99 0.26
CA PRO A 181 0.17 13.70 -0.36
C PRO A 181 -1.10 13.03 0.15
N HIS A 182 -1.95 12.55 -0.76
CA HIS A 182 -3.21 11.88 -0.44
C HIS A 182 -3.24 10.44 -0.95
N ARG A 183 -2.94 10.26 -2.23
CA ARG A 183 -2.84 8.95 -2.89
C ARG A 183 -1.60 8.89 -3.74
N VAL A 184 -1.12 7.67 -3.98
CA VAL A 184 0.06 7.44 -4.80
C VAL A 184 -0.15 6.23 -5.69
N CYS A 185 0.29 6.37 -6.95
CA CYS A 185 0.49 5.26 -7.86
C CYS A 185 1.98 5.17 -8.20
N LEU A 186 2.51 3.95 -8.21
CA LEU A 186 3.91 3.67 -8.48
C LEU A 186 4.01 2.47 -9.40
N ALA A 187 4.81 2.58 -10.46
CA ALA A 187 5.06 1.47 -11.37
C ALA A 187 6.54 1.36 -11.71
N GLN A 188 7.04 0.13 -11.67
CA GLN A 188 8.36 -0.21 -12.14
C GLN A 188 8.31 -0.31 -13.66
N ILE A 189 8.61 0.78 -14.34
CA ILE A 189 8.59 0.91 -15.80
C ILE A 189 9.80 1.70 -16.28
N PRO A 190 10.32 1.40 -17.50
CA PRO A 190 11.31 2.24 -18.14
C PRO A 190 10.74 3.64 -18.42
N HIS A 191 11.59 4.65 -18.39
CA HIS A 191 11.21 6.04 -18.66
C HIS A 191 11.09 6.29 -20.17
N ARG A 192 10.20 5.55 -20.85
CA ARG A 192 9.87 5.67 -22.26
C ARG A 192 8.45 6.16 -22.41
N LEU A 193 8.19 6.90 -23.51
CA LEU A 193 6.89 7.51 -23.75
C LEU A 193 5.73 6.50 -23.76
N ALA A 194 5.91 5.34 -24.38
CA ALA A 194 4.86 4.32 -24.48
C ALA A 194 4.46 3.74 -23.12
N GLU A 195 5.44 3.40 -22.28
CA GLU A 195 5.21 2.84 -20.95
C GLU A 195 4.60 3.86 -20.01
N VAL A 196 5.08 5.12 -20.06
CA VAL A 196 4.48 6.22 -19.28
C VAL A 196 3.07 6.55 -19.78
N SER A 197 2.79 6.44 -21.09
CA SER A 197 1.44 6.59 -21.64
C SER A 197 0.49 5.52 -21.11
N SER A 198 0.93 4.26 -21.09
CA SER A 198 0.16 3.16 -20.49
C SER A 198 -0.08 3.40 -18.99
N PHE A 199 0.93 3.83 -18.25
CA PHE A 199 0.78 4.19 -16.83
C PHE A 199 -0.25 5.31 -16.65
N CYS A 200 -0.18 6.38 -17.41
CA CYS A 200 -1.12 7.49 -17.33
C CYS A 200 -2.56 7.05 -17.65
N SER A 201 -2.77 6.22 -18.66
CA SER A 201 -4.11 5.75 -19.04
C SER A 201 -4.77 4.88 -17.98
N HIS A 202 -3.98 4.10 -17.21
CA HIS A 202 -4.50 3.24 -16.14
C HIS A 202 -4.75 4.00 -14.83
N HIS A 203 -3.84 4.92 -14.47
CA HIS A 203 -3.81 5.50 -13.13
C HIS A 203 -4.31 6.93 -13.04
N LEU A 204 -4.54 7.63 -14.17
CA LEU A 204 -4.95 9.02 -14.17
C LEU A 204 -6.35 9.19 -14.77
N GLN A 205 -7.22 9.98 -14.10
CA GLN A 205 -8.59 10.25 -14.53
C GLN A 205 -8.90 11.75 -14.47
N ARG A 206 -9.56 12.26 -15.50
CA ARG A 206 -10.05 13.65 -15.55
C ARG A 206 -11.14 13.92 -14.50
N PRO A 207 -11.24 15.13 -13.95
CA PRO A 207 -10.38 16.32 -14.21
C PRO A 207 -9.03 16.22 -13.49
N LEU A 208 -7.95 16.56 -14.19
CA LEU A 208 -6.59 16.34 -13.74
C LEU A 208 -5.64 17.44 -14.24
N THR A 209 -4.73 17.89 -13.35
CA THR A 209 -3.55 18.68 -13.68
C THR A 209 -2.30 17.97 -13.19
N VAL A 210 -1.40 17.62 -14.10
CA VAL A 210 -0.15 16.93 -13.80
C VAL A 210 1.02 17.92 -13.82
N TRP A 211 1.79 17.92 -12.74
CA TRP A 211 3.06 18.62 -12.62
C TRP A 211 4.21 17.61 -12.71
N SER A 212 5.18 17.84 -13.59
CA SER A 212 6.37 17.00 -13.72
C SER A 212 7.64 17.83 -13.95
N ASP A 213 8.81 17.20 -13.78
CA ASP A 213 10.12 17.82 -13.97
C ASP A 213 10.46 18.17 -15.44
N GLY A 214 9.56 17.92 -16.37
CA GLY A 214 9.76 18.19 -17.80
C GLY A 214 10.54 17.08 -18.53
N LEU A 215 10.73 15.89 -17.93
CA LEU A 215 11.28 14.74 -18.65
C LEU A 215 10.40 14.39 -19.85
N ALA A 216 11.00 14.17 -21.01
CA ALA A 216 10.28 14.03 -22.29
C ALA A 216 9.18 12.95 -22.27
N CYS A 217 9.37 11.85 -21.55
CA CYS A 217 8.37 10.80 -21.45
C CYS A 217 7.10 11.21 -20.69
N PHE A 218 7.16 12.25 -19.84
CA PHE A 218 5.99 12.78 -19.13
C PHE A 218 5.06 13.61 -20.01
N ALA A 219 5.44 13.92 -21.25
CA ALA A 219 4.51 14.47 -22.23
C ALA A 219 3.27 13.57 -22.44
N ALA A 220 3.39 12.27 -22.15
CA ALA A 220 2.27 11.33 -22.15
C ALA A 220 1.10 11.75 -21.23
N ALA A 221 1.37 12.51 -20.16
CA ALA A 221 0.34 12.98 -19.24
C ALA A 221 -0.67 13.95 -19.88
N GLN A 222 -0.34 14.58 -21.02
CA GLN A 222 -1.27 15.44 -21.77
C GLN A 222 -2.52 14.70 -22.25
N ALA A 223 -2.41 13.41 -22.53
CA ALA A 223 -3.56 12.60 -22.92
C ALA A 223 -4.56 12.41 -21.76
N ALA A 224 -4.08 12.42 -20.51
CA ALA A 224 -4.90 12.25 -19.32
C ALA A 224 -5.50 13.58 -18.82
N GLY A 225 -4.85 14.73 -19.04
CA GLY A 225 -5.32 16.02 -18.54
C GLY A 225 -4.42 17.20 -18.91
N ILE A 226 -4.44 18.25 -18.11
CA ILE A 226 -3.55 19.40 -18.28
C ILE A 226 -2.17 18.99 -17.74
N HIS A 227 -1.15 19.08 -18.59
CA HIS A 227 0.24 18.82 -18.19
C HIS A 227 0.99 20.15 -18.04
N GLN A 228 1.64 20.32 -16.91
CA GLN A 228 2.45 21.48 -16.51
C GLN A 228 3.91 21.03 -16.31
N PRO A 229 4.71 20.95 -17.37
CA PRO A 229 6.11 20.60 -17.24
C PRO A 229 6.88 21.78 -16.60
N VAL A 230 7.73 21.46 -15.65
CA VAL A 230 8.58 22.42 -14.95
C VAL A 230 10.02 22.01 -15.12
N VAL A 231 10.73 22.67 -16.01
CA VAL A 231 12.18 22.41 -16.16
C VAL A 231 12.90 22.99 -14.95
N THR A 232 13.39 22.08 -14.11
CA THR A 232 14.21 22.43 -12.94
C THR A 232 15.69 22.24 -13.30
N GLY A 233 16.55 23.14 -12.84
CA GLY A 233 18.00 23.03 -13.11
C GLY A 233 18.71 21.88 -12.39
N GLY A 234 17.96 21.01 -11.69
CA GLY A 234 18.51 19.93 -10.88
C GLY A 234 19.10 20.39 -9.55
N GLY A 235 19.58 19.43 -8.75
CA GLY A 235 20.24 19.69 -7.46
C GLY A 235 19.29 19.99 -6.30
N SER A 236 19.85 20.48 -5.20
CA SER A 236 19.13 20.69 -3.92
C SER A 236 18.03 21.78 -4.00
N ALA A 237 18.12 22.71 -4.92
CA ALA A 237 17.11 23.75 -5.13
C ALA A 237 15.83 23.16 -5.76
N SER A 238 15.96 22.25 -6.72
CA SER A 238 14.85 21.54 -7.35
C SER A 238 14.10 20.65 -6.35
N ALA A 239 14.83 20.01 -5.43
CA ALA A 239 14.24 19.17 -4.39
C ALA A 239 13.39 19.96 -3.36
N LYS A 240 13.58 21.29 -3.29
CA LYS A 240 12.83 22.19 -2.40
C LYS A 240 11.69 22.93 -3.10
N ASP A 241 11.48 22.69 -4.40
CA ASP A 241 10.42 23.35 -5.15
C ASP A 241 9.06 22.96 -4.55
N PRO A 242 8.23 23.94 -4.13
CA PRO A 242 6.92 23.66 -3.53
C PRO A 242 5.97 22.87 -4.44
N ARG A 243 6.18 22.96 -5.76
CA ARG A 243 5.36 22.27 -6.77
C ARG A 243 5.53 20.75 -6.74
N PHE A 244 6.66 20.26 -6.20
CA PHE A 244 7.03 18.84 -6.08
C PHE A 244 7.14 18.36 -4.64
N GLN A 245 6.63 19.12 -3.69
CA GLN A 245 6.75 18.79 -2.26
C GLN A 245 6.09 17.45 -1.92
N GLY A 246 4.95 17.14 -2.53
CA GLY A 246 4.22 15.90 -2.30
C GLY A 246 5.02 14.68 -2.77
N VAL A 247 5.47 14.70 -4.02
CA VAL A 247 6.23 13.59 -4.61
C VAL A 247 7.59 13.40 -3.93
N ASN A 248 8.30 14.50 -3.61
CA ASN A 248 9.59 14.44 -2.92
C ASN A 248 9.44 13.87 -1.50
N THR A 249 8.39 14.27 -0.78
CA THR A 249 8.08 13.70 0.54
C THR A 249 7.80 12.19 0.47
N TYR A 250 7.02 11.78 -0.52
CA TYR A 250 6.74 10.36 -0.73
C TYR A 250 8.01 9.56 -1.07
N LEU A 251 8.81 10.03 -2.02
CA LEU A 251 10.06 9.39 -2.41
C LEU A 251 11.05 9.29 -1.26
N GLY A 252 11.17 10.33 -0.43
CA GLY A 252 11.98 10.31 0.78
C GLY A 252 11.53 9.25 1.78
N ASN A 253 10.22 9.15 2.02
CA ASN A 253 9.63 8.13 2.90
C ASN A 253 9.83 6.71 2.33
N LEU A 254 9.62 6.52 1.02
CA LEU A 254 9.82 5.24 0.33
C LEU A 254 11.27 4.76 0.46
N LYS A 255 12.24 5.63 0.17
CA LYS A 255 13.68 5.30 0.31
C LYS A 255 14.04 4.95 1.75
N SER A 256 13.51 5.68 2.72
CA SER A 256 13.72 5.40 4.15
C SER A 256 13.11 4.07 4.58
N ALA A 257 11.91 3.74 4.09
CA ALA A 257 11.24 2.47 4.36
C ALA A 257 12.02 1.29 3.76
N ILE A 258 12.51 1.42 2.52
CA ILE A 258 13.33 0.39 1.87
C ILE A 258 14.63 0.18 2.64
N LYS A 259 15.33 1.26 2.98
CA LYS A 259 16.60 1.18 3.74
C LYS A 259 16.39 0.54 5.12
N GLY A 260 15.35 0.92 5.86
CA GLY A 260 15.10 0.41 7.20
C GLY A 260 14.52 -1.00 7.27
N THR A 261 13.90 -1.50 6.18
CA THR A 261 13.14 -2.76 6.22
C THR A 261 13.76 -3.86 5.38
N TYR A 262 14.43 -3.53 4.27
CA TYR A 262 14.84 -4.51 3.24
C TYR A 262 16.34 -4.53 2.97
N LEU A 263 17.09 -3.50 3.34
CA LEU A 263 18.53 -3.52 3.16
C LEU A 263 19.20 -4.11 4.40
N PRO A 264 20.19 -5.01 4.26
CA PRO A 264 21.03 -5.42 5.38
C PRO A 264 21.75 -4.19 5.93
N ASN A 265 21.89 -4.12 7.24
CA ASN A 265 22.77 -3.14 7.86
C ASN A 265 24.20 -3.39 7.32
N SER A 266 24.75 -2.41 6.63
CA SER A 266 26.12 -2.46 6.12
C SER A 266 27.17 -2.55 7.23
N ASP A 267 26.75 -2.40 8.48
CA ASP A 267 27.61 -2.35 9.68
C ASP A 267 27.47 -3.60 10.57
N ALA A 268 26.92 -4.70 10.06
CA ALA A 268 26.98 -5.98 10.76
C ALA A 268 28.37 -6.59 10.53
N PRO A 269 29.15 -6.94 11.60
CA PRO A 269 30.47 -7.52 11.51
C PRO A 269 30.48 -8.86 10.80
#